data_ec433ab47d8ef6b9efc561449c94f432
#
_entry.id   ec433ab47d8ef6b9efc561449c94f432
#
_cell.length_a   1.000
_cell.length_b   1.000
_cell.length_c   1.000
_cell.angle_alpha   90.00
_cell.angle_beta   90.00
_cell.angle_gamma   90.00
#
_symmetry.space_group_name_H-M   'P 1'
#
loop_
_entity.id
_entity.type
_entity.pdbx_description
1 polymer ?
#
loop_
_entity_poly.entity_id
_entity_poly.type
_entity_poly.pdbx_seq_one_letter_code
_entity_poly.pdbx_strand_id
1 'polypeptide(L)'
;FELMYPCLQKDYASFSQYFSRDFIKALPNLALGRSLMGVLGNYFKDEKLKLSFTFQSKYLGMSAWDCPGAFAILPYVEHAFGVYHTMGGLSEISEAMAEVCREHGVEIHLNTPVKQLVIENKKVRGIELGNGEQILADETVLNADFGYAMKNLIPPNILKKYSPEKVDSRKYSCSTFMLHLGLDKIYNLPHHTIFFAEDYKGNIQDIFENKVLSKDLSFYVRN
;
A
#
# COMPACT_ATOMS: atom_id res chain seq x y z
N PHE A 1 -17.53 -5.26 -12.28
CA PHE A 1 -16.11 -5.54 -11.94
C PHE A 1 -15.49 -6.59 -12.87
N GLU A 2 -16.22 -7.58 -13.35
CA GLU A 2 -15.74 -8.56 -14.33
C GLU A 2 -15.09 -7.91 -15.55
N LEU A 3 -15.63 -6.78 -16.04
CA LEU A 3 -15.05 -6.02 -17.16
C LEU A 3 -13.78 -5.24 -16.78
N MET A 4 -13.60 -4.93 -15.49
CA MET A 4 -12.43 -4.20 -14.99
C MET A 4 -11.26 -5.12 -14.67
N TYR A 5 -11.54 -6.33 -14.19
CA TYR A 5 -10.53 -7.26 -13.72
C TYR A 5 -9.45 -7.60 -14.76
N PRO A 6 -9.78 -7.88 -16.04
CA PRO A 6 -8.77 -8.11 -17.07
C PRO A 6 -7.82 -6.91 -17.30
N CYS A 7 -8.28 -5.69 -16.98
CA CYS A 7 -7.42 -4.51 -17.09
C CYS A 7 -6.37 -4.46 -15.97
N LEU A 8 -6.64 -5.03 -14.78
CA LEU A 8 -5.66 -5.10 -13.68
C LEU A 8 -4.54 -6.10 -13.95
N GLN A 9 -4.75 -7.04 -14.85
CA GLN A 9 -3.78 -8.09 -15.19
C GLN A 9 -2.86 -7.70 -16.37
N LYS A 10 -3.00 -6.47 -16.89
CA LYS A 10 -2.22 -6.00 -18.03
C LYS A 10 -1.18 -4.99 -17.60
N ASP A 11 -0.02 -5.07 -18.23
CA ASP A 11 0.97 -4.03 -18.18
C ASP A 11 0.56 -2.85 -19.08
N TYR A 12 0.74 -1.63 -18.57
CA TYR A 12 0.47 -0.37 -19.29
C TYR A 12 1.78 0.40 -19.51
N ALA A 13 2.73 -0.24 -20.15
CA ALA A 13 4.05 0.33 -20.46
C ALA A 13 3.97 1.47 -21.49
N SER A 14 2.91 1.55 -22.31
CA SER A 14 2.73 2.60 -23.30
C SER A 14 1.33 3.22 -23.26
N PHE A 15 1.24 4.49 -23.64
CA PHE A 15 -0.03 5.22 -23.66
C PHE A 15 -1.08 4.57 -24.59
N SER A 16 -0.66 3.92 -25.67
CA SER A 16 -1.54 3.24 -26.62
C SER A 16 -2.32 2.08 -25.99
N GLN A 17 -1.81 1.45 -24.94
CA GLN A 17 -2.45 0.34 -24.25
C GLN A 17 -3.74 0.73 -23.50
N TYR A 18 -3.87 2.03 -23.13
CA TYR A 18 -5.11 2.60 -22.57
C TYR A 18 -6.25 2.67 -23.60
N PHE A 19 -5.97 2.51 -24.89
CA PHE A 19 -6.96 2.42 -25.95
C PHE A 19 -7.31 0.96 -26.32
N SER A 20 -6.89 -0.01 -25.52
CA SER A 20 -7.27 -1.41 -25.72
C SER A 20 -8.79 -1.58 -25.59
N ARG A 21 -9.34 -2.55 -26.34
CA ARG A 21 -10.79 -2.84 -26.33
C ARG A 21 -11.32 -3.11 -24.91
N ASP A 22 -10.54 -3.80 -24.08
CA ASP A 22 -10.93 -4.13 -22.70
C ASP A 22 -10.97 -2.89 -21.83
N PHE A 23 -9.96 -2.01 -21.95
CA PHE A 23 -9.92 -0.77 -21.19
C PHE A 23 -11.09 0.16 -21.58
N ILE A 24 -11.37 0.32 -22.87
CA ILE A 24 -12.51 1.13 -23.34
C ILE A 24 -13.84 0.59 -22.81
N LYS A 25 -14.03 -0.73 -22.78
CA LYS A 25 -15.21 -1.35 -22.19
C LYS A 25 -15.30 -1.17 -20.68
N ALA A 26 -14.17 -1.11 -19.97
CA ALA A 26 -14.12 -0.90 -18.54
C ALA A 26 -14.40 0.55 -18.12
N LEU A 27 -14.10 1.54 -19.00
CA LEU A 27 -14.20 2.98 -18.70
C LEU A 27 -15.52 3.42 -18.02
N PRO A 28 -16.71 3.01 -18.49
CA PRO A 28 -17.97 3.40 -17.84
C PRO A 28 -18.10 2.88 -16.40
N ASN A 29 -17.38 1.81 -16.08
CA ASN A 29 -17.43 1.13 -14.78
C ASN A 29 -16.35 1.64 -13.79
N LEU A 30 -15.42 2.49 -14.24
CA LEU A 30 -14.36 3.04 -13.39
C LEU A 30 -14.87 4.06 -12.37
N ALA A 31 -16.15 4.45 -12.46
CA ALA A 31 -16.79 5.42 -11.58
C ALA A 31 -15.95 6.71 -11.41
N LEU A 32 -15.41 7.22 -12.51
CA LEU A 32 -14.56 8.42 -12.55
C LEU A 32 -15.25 9.60 -11.87
N GLY A 33 -14.51 10.32 -11.02
CA GLY A 33 -15.01 11.47 -10.28
C GLY A 33 -15.97 11.14 -9.12
N ARG A 34 -16.15 9.87 -8.77
CA ARG A 34 -16.94 9.43 -7.62
C ARG A 34 -16.05 8.75 -6.57
N SER A 35 -16.40 8.97 -5.30
CA SER A 35 -15.74 8.23 -4.20
C SER A 35 -16.30 6.83 -4.05
N LEU A 36 -15.58 5.97 -3.32
CA LEU A 36 -16.03 4.63 -2.94
C LEU A 36 -17.39 4.68 -2.22
N MET A 37 -17.54 5.54 -1.22
CA MET A 37 -18.82 5.74 -0.53
C MET A 37 -19.93 6.18 -1.50
N GLY A 38 -19.61 7.05 -2.46
CA GLY A 38 -20.54 7.49 -3.49
C GLY A 38 -20.99 6.38 -4.43
N VAL A 39 -20.10 5.42 -4.75
CA VAL A 39 -20.45 4.23 -5.55
C VAL A 39 -21.34 3.29 -4.74
N LEU A 40 -20.95 2.99 -3.50
CA LEU A 40 -21.71 2.09 -2.61
C LEU A 40 -23.14 2.62 -2.33
N GLY A 41 -23.31 3.95 -2.26
CA GLY A 41 -24.62 4.59 -2.10
C GLY A 41 -25.62 4.31 -3.22
N ASN A 42 -25.18 3.82 -4.39
CA ASN A 42 -26.10 3.37 -5.46
C ASN A 42 -26.73 2.01 -5.16
N TYR A 43 -26.05 1.20 -4.35
CA TYR A 43 -26.43 -0.20 -4.08
C TYR A 43 -27.04 -0.39 -2.70
N PHE A 44 -26.54 0.35 -1.70
CA PHE A 44 -26.92 0.19 -0.32
C PHE A 44 -27.45 1.50 0.25
N LYS A 45 -28.57 1.42 0.99
CA LYS A 45 -29.13 2.56 1.72
C LYS A 45 -28.60 2.61 3.17
N ASP A 46 -28.42 1.45 3.76
CA ASP A 46 -27.93 1.32 5.14
C ASP A 46 -26.45 1.72 5.25
N GLU A 47 -26.14 2.63 6.17
CA GLU A 47 -24.77 3.17 6.35
C GLU A 47 -23.81 2.09 6.85
N LYS A 48 -24.25 1.23 7.78
CA LYS A 48 -23.39 0.17 8.33
C LYS A 48 -23.03 -0.84 7.24
N LEU A 49 -23.99 -1.15 6.36
CA LEU A 49 -23.73 -2.03 5.23
C LEU A 49 -22.76 -1.39 4.24
N LYS A 50 -22.89 -0.09 3.94
CA LYS A 50 -21.89 0.62 3.14
C LYS A 50 -20.49 0.56 3.78
N LEU A 51 -20.40 0.83 5.07
CA LEU A 51 -19.14 0.82 5.81
C LEU A 51 -18.44 -0.54 5.76
N SER A 52 -19.19 -1.66 5.79
CA SER A 52 -18.61 -3.00 5.71
C SER A 52 -17.87 -3.28 4.39
N PHE A 53 -18.16 -2.53 3.32
CA PHE A 53 -17.46 -2.62 2.03
C PHE A 53 -16.41 -1.51 1.82
N THR A 54 -16.07 -0.74 2.85
CA THR A 54 -15.10 0.36 2.74
C THR A 54 -13.75 0.06 3.38
N PHE A 55 -13.66 -1.02 4.16
CA PHE A 55 -12.46 -1.31 4.93
C PHE A 55 -11.22 -1.41 4.05
N GLN A 56 -11.35 -1.95 2.85
CA GLN A 56 -10.27 -2.12 1.89
C GLN A 56 -9.62 -0.80 1.45
N SER A 57 -10.32 0.34 1.56
CA SER A 57 -9.73 1.65 1.29
C SER A 57 -8.59 2.01 2.24
N LYS A 58 -8.62 1.47 3.48
CA LYS A 58 -7.55 1.64 4.47
C LYS A 58 -6.26 0.95 4.06
N TYR A 59 -6.31 -0.16 3.32
CA TYR A 59 -5.12 -0.81 2.75
C TYR A 59 -4.35 0.11 1.81
N LEU A 60 -5.08 1.02 1.15
CA LEU A 60 -4.51 2.04 0.28
C LEU A 60 -4.12 3.32 1.05
N GLY A 61 -4.34 3.35 2.37
CA GLY A 61 -4.10 4.52 3.20
C GLY A 61 -5.00 5.71 2.87
N MET A 62 -6.24 5.46 2.43
CA MET A 62 -7.20 6.49 2.06
C MET A 62 -8.51 6.36 2.82
N SER A 63 -9.17 7.51 3.05
CA SER A 63 -10.55 7.55 3.50
C SER A 63 -11.49 7.02 2.41
N ALA A 64 -12.57 6.32 2.77
CA ALA A 64 -13.55 5.82 1.80
C ALA A 64 -14.31 6.96 1.08
N TRP A 65 -14.31 8.15 1.63
CA TRP A 65 -14.90 9.35 1.03
C TRP A 65 -13.99 9.99 -0.02
N ASP A 66 -12.66 9.80 0.09
CA ASP A 66 -11.65 10.30 -0.85
C ASP A 66 -11.18 9.21 -1.83
N CYS A 67 -11.30 7.94 -1.44
CA CYS A 67 -10.89 6.80 -2.25
C CYS A 67 -11.70 6.76 -3.55
N PRO A 68 -11.05 6.71 -4.72
CA PRO A 68 -11.75 6.61 -5.99
C PRO A 68 -12.67 5.40 -6.07
N GLY A 69 -13.86 5.58 -6.64
CA GLY A 69 -14.90 4.56 -6.71
C GLY A 69 -14.49 3.27 -7.44
N ALA A 70 -13.51 3.35 -8.34
CA ALA A 70 -12.93 2.19 -9.01
C ALA A 70 -12.37 1.15 -8.03
N PHE A 71 -11.91 1.56 -6.83
CA PHE A 71 -11.39 0.65 -5.81
C PHE A 71 -12.46 -0.21 -5.13
N ALA A 72 -13.74 -0.03 -5.45
CA ALA A 72 -14.77 -1.02 -5.11
C ALA A 72 -14.51 -2.40 -5.75
N ILE A 73 -13.53 -2.50 -6.65
CA ILE A 73 -13.05 -3.79 -7.17
C ILE A 73 -12.36 -4.65 -6.09
N LEU A 74 -11.79 -4.07 -5.04
CA LEU A 74 -11.09 -4.83 -3.99
C LEU A 74 -12.03 -5.79 -3.25
N PRO A 75 -13.17 -5.35 -2.66
CA PRO A 75 -14.13 -6.30 -2.09
C PRO A 75 -14.67 -7.29 -3.13
N TYR A 76 -14.82 -6.90 -4.39
CA TYR A 76 -15.20 -7.85 -5.44
C TYR A 76 -14.16 -8.97 -5.59
N VAL A 77 -12.87 -8.64 -5.66
CA VAL A 77 -11.80 -9.64 -5.78
C VAL A 77 -11.79 -10.59 -4.58
N GLU A 78 -11.93 -10.07 -3.37
CA GLU A 78 -12.00 -10.87 -2.14
C GLU A 78 -13.17 -11.87 -2.16
N HIS A 79 -14.36 -11.42 -2.60
CA HIS A 79 -15.54 -12.29 -2.66
C HIS A 79 -15.53 -13.24 -3.87
N ALA A 80 -14.98 -12.83 -5.01
CA ALA A 80 -14.95 -13.66 -6.21
C ALA A 80 -13.88 -14.75 -6.18
N PHE A 81 -12.72 -14.45 -5.58
CA PHE A 81 -11.56 -15.34 -5.61
C PHE A 81 -11.16 -15.87 -4.23
N GLY A 82 -11.76 -15.35 -3.16
CA GLY A 82 -11.44 -15.71 -1.79
C GLY A 82 -10.22 -14.98 -1.23
N VAL A 83 -10.04 -15.16 0.07
CA VAL A 83 -8.87 -14.69 0.83
C VAL A 83 -8.16 -15.92 1.39
N TYR A 84 -6.85 -16.00 1.19
CA TYR A 84 -6.06 -17.16 1.58
C TYR A 84 -5.02 -16.76 2.61
N HIS A 85 -4.75 -17.67 3.52
CA HIS A 85 -3.70 -17.54 4.52
C HIS A 85 -2.54 -18.48 4.18
N THR A 86 -1.32 -17.95 4.23
CA THR A 86 -0.12 -18.78 4.06
C THR A 86 0.12 -19.58 5.34
N MET A 87 0.22 -20.89 5.22
CA MET A 87 0.57 -21.76 6.34
C MET A 87 1.95 -21.38 6.90
N GLY A 88 2.03 -21.20 8.21
CA GLY A 88 3.24 -20.69 8.88
C GLY A 88 3.30 -19.16 9.01
N GLY A 89 2.45 -18.42 8.29
CA GLY A 89 2.38 -16.96 8.32
C GLY A 89 2.91 -16.29 7.05
N LEU A 90 2.73 -14.98 6.94
CA LEU A 90 3.16 -14.24 5.75
C LEU A 90 4.69 -14.20 5.55
N SER A 91 5.47 -14.38 6.62
CA SER A 91 6.94 -14.47 6.54
C SER A 91 7.41 -15.61 5.63
N GLU A 92 6.67 -16.71 5.56
CA GLU A 92 6.99 -17.86 4.68
C GLU A 92 7.08 -17.47 3.22
N ILE A 93 6.30 -16.49 2.77
CA ILE A 93 6.37 -15.96 1.40
C ILE A 93 7.74 -15.30 1.18
N SER A 94 8.19 -14.48 2.12
CA SER A 94 9.48 -13.80 2.01
C SER A 94 10.64 -14.77 2.06
N GLU A 95 10.57 -15.79 2.91
CA GLU A 95 11.60 -16.83 2.99
C GLU A 95 11.66 -17.67 1.70
N ALA A 96 10.51 -18.08 1.17
CA ALA A 96 10.45 -18.81 -0.09
C ALA A 96 11.01 -17.98 -1.26
N MET A 97 10.71 -16.69 -1.32
CA MET A 97 11.29 -15.79 -2.33
C MET A 97 12.80 -15.65 -2.16
N ALA A 98 13.30 -15.53 -0.92
CA ALA A 98 14.72 -15.45 -0.65
C ALA A 98 15.44 -16.75 -1.06
N GLU A 99 14.81 -17.91 -0.85
CA GLU A 99 15.37 -19.20 -1.28
C GLU A 99 15.51 -19.26 -2.79
N VAL A 100 14.46 -18.91 -3.55
CA VAL A 100 14.53 -18.83 -5.02
C VAL A 100 15.62 -17.87 -5.48
N CYS A 101 15.79 -16.72 -4.82
CA CYS A 101 16.89 -15.81 -5.12
C CYS A 101 18.26 -16.49 -4.96
N ARG A 102 18.47 -17.23 -3.85
CA ARG A 102 19.73 -17.95 -3.62
C ARG A 102 19.96 -19.06 -4.66
N GLU A 103 18.93 -19.82 -5.04
CA GLU A 103 18.99 -20.82 -6.11
C GLU A 103 19.47 -20.21 -7.45
N HIS A 104 19.15 -18.96 -7.70
CA HIS A 104 19.60 -18.18 -8.87
C HIS A 104 20.93 -17.44 -8.65
N GLY A 105 21.65 -17.71 -7.58
CA GLY A 105 22.97 -17.13 -7.30
C GLY A 105 22.92 -15.67 -6.81
N VAL A 106 21.77 -15.20 -6.32
CA VAL A 106 21.67 -13.86 -5.74
C VAL A 106 22.26 -13.85 -4.33
N GLU A 107 23.15 -12.92 -4.08
CA GLU A 107 23.69 -12.68 -2.73
C GLU A 107 22.72 -11.80 -1.93
N ILE A 108 22.37 -12.26 -0.73
CA ILE A 108 21.49 -11.55 0.20
C ILE A 108 22.29 -11.13 1.42
N HIS A 109 22.49 -9.84 1.60
CA HIS A 109 23.21 -9.26 2.72
C HIS A 109 22.22 -8.68 3.74
N LEU A 110 22.04 -9.35 4.87
CA LEU A 110 21.24 -8.88 6.00
C LEU A 110 22.07 -8.01 6.94
N ASN A 111 21.41 -7.18 7.73
CA ASN A 111 22.04 -6.25 8.68
C ASN A 111 23.10 -5.33 8.04
N THR A 112 22.93 -5.04 6.76
CA THR A 112 23.86 -4.26 5.96
C THR A 112 23.19 -2.93 5.56
N PRO A 113 23.22 -1.92 6.44
CA PRO A 113 22.52 -0.66 6.18
C PRO A 113 23.18 0.10 5.03
N VAL A 114 22.37 0.49 4.04
CA VAL A 114 22.79 1.37 2.97
C VAL A 114 22.74 2.81 3.47
N LYS A 115 23.84 3.53 3.37
CA LYS A 115 23.95 4.94 3.75
C LYS A 115 23.40 5.87 2.67
N GLN A 116 23.82 5.65 1.42
CA GLN A 116 23.36 6.46 0.28
C GLN A 116 23.65 5.79 -1.07
N LEU A 117 23.07 6.33 -2.13
CA LEU A 117 23.42 5.97 -3.50
C LEU A 117 24.73 6.65 -3.91
N VAL A 118 25.59 5.92 -4.63
CA VAL A 118 26.75 6.47 -5.32
C VAL A 118 26.28 7.01 -6.67
N ILE A 119 26.38 8.33 -6.88
CA ILE A 119 25.89 9.00 -8.10
C ILE A 119 27.02 9.79 -8.75
N GLU A 120 27.34 9.45 -9.98
CA GLU A 120 28.32 10.13 -10.80
C GLU A 120 27.71 10.55 -12.13
N ASN A 121 27.95 11.78 -12.57
CA ASN A 121 27.43 12.32 -13.82
C ASN A 121 25.92 12.07 -14.03
N LYS A 122 25.12 12.22 -12.95
CA LYS A 122 23.66 11.98 -12.92
C LYS A 122 23.23 10.52 -13.17
N LYS A 123 24.15 9.57 -13.05
CA LYS A 123 23.87 8.13 -13.12
C LYS A 123 24.16 7.49 -11.77
N VAL A 124 23.31 6.59 -11.35
CA VAL A 124 23.57 5.72 -10.20
C VAL A 124 24.65 4.73 -10.60
N ARG A 125 25.67 4.56 -9.74
CA ARG A 125 26.80 3.63 -9.94
C ARG A 125 26.79 2.49 -8.94
N GLY A 126 25.98 2.59 -7.92
CA GLY A 126 25.90 1.62 -6.85
C GLY A 126 25.44 2.24 -5.55
N ILE A 127 25.87 1.67 -4.45
CA ILE A 127 25.51 2.05 -3.08
C ILE A 127 26.76 2.24 -2.22
N GLU A 128 26.66 3.11 -1.22
CA GLU A 128 27.61 3.23 -0.11
C GLU A 128 26.97 2.66 1.14
N LEU A 129 27.66 1.76 1.81
CA LEU A 129 27.23 1.14 3.05
C LEU A 129 27.53 2.03 4.27
N GLY A 130 26.93 1.73 5.42
CA GLY A 130 27.16 2.45 6.66
C GLY A 130 28.61 2.43 7.15
N ASN A 131 29.39 1.42 6.77
CA ASN A 131 30.83 1.30 7.08
C ASN A 131 31.73 2.06 6.08
N GLY A 132 31.16 2.70 5.04
CA GLY A 132 31.89 3.44 4.00
C GLY A 132 32.31 2.60 2.79
N GLU A 133 32.06 1.31 2.79
CA GLU A 133 32.29 0.44 1.64
C GLU A 133 31.34 0.80 0.51
N GLN A 134 31.82 0.71 -0.74
CA GLN A 134 30.99 0.93 -1.92
C GLN A 134 30.81 -0.36 -2.71
N ILE A 135 29.58 -0.66 -3.05
CA ILE A 135 29.21 -1.76 -3.94
C ILE A 135 28.72 -1.14 -5.25
N LEU A 136 29.48 -1.37 -6.32
CA LEU A 136 29.15 -0.87 -7.66
C LEU A 136 28.24 -1.85 -8.39
N ALA A 137 27.32 -1.33 -9.20
CA ALA A 137 26.41 -2.12 -10.01
C ALA A 137 26.03 -1.36 -11.28
N ASP A 138 25.71 -2.10 -12.33
CA ASP A 138 25.23 -1.53 -13.60
C ASP A 138 23.85 -0.90 -13.43
N GLU A 139 22.97 -1.56 -12.66
CA GLU A 139 21.62 -1.11 -12.35
C GLU A 139 21.36 -1.21 -10.85
N THR A 140 20.56 -0.31 -10.31
CA THR A 140 20.18 -0.29 -8.89
C THR A 140 18.68 -0.11 -8.75
N VAL A 141 18.03 -1.06 -8.09
CA VAL A 141 16.61 -0.97 -7.71
C VAL A 141 16.50 -0.47 -6.29
N LEU A 142 15.81 0.66 -6.09
CA LEU A 142 15.59 1.26 -4.78
C LEU A 142 14.17 0.92 -4.31
N ASN A 143 14.03 -0.12 -3.48
CA ASN A 143 12.76 -0.57 -2.90
C ASN A 143 12.62 -0.17 -1.43
N ALA A 144 13.00 1.05 -1.08
CA ALA A 144 12.78 1.64 0.24
C ALA A 144 11.55 2.57 0.21
N ASP A 145 11.04 2.96 1.39
CA ASP A 145 10.02 4.00 1.48
C ASP A 145 10.43 5.25 0.69
N PHE A 146 9.53 5.74 -0.15
CA PHE A 146 9.84 6.84 -1.07
C PHE A 146 10.29 8.11 -0.34
N GLY A 147 9.57 8.49 0.73
CA GLY A 147 9.90 9.69 1.48
C GLY A 147 11.25 9.57 2.16
N TYR A 148 11.51 8.43 2.77
CA TYR A 148 12.81 8.14 3.39
C TYR A 148 13.95 8.12 2.35
N ALA A 149 13.75 7.40 1.24
CA ALA A 149 14.76 7.24 0.21
C ALA A 149 15.17 8.58 -0.42
N MET A 150 14.20 9.41 -0.79
CA MET A 150 14.47 10.72 -1.39
C MET A 150 15.21 11.68 -0.44
N LYS A 151 14.97 11.57 0.86
CA LYS A 151 15.57 12.47 1.86
C LYS A 151 16.93 11.97 2.37
N ASN A 152 17.12 10.66 2.43
CA ASN A 152 18.25 10.07 3.16
C ASN A 152 19.22 9.27 2.28
N LEU A 153 18.73 8.64 1.18
CA LEU A 153 19.57 7.78 0.35
C LEU A 153 20.10 8.47 -0.91
N ILE A 154 19.53 9.61 -1.28
CA ILE A 154 20.00 10.39 -2.43
C ILE A 154 20.81 11.58 -1.92
N PRO A 155 22.04 11.77 -2.40
CA PRO A 155 22.86 12.92 -2.00
C PRO A 155 22.13 14.25 -2.24
N PRO A 156 22.33 15.26 -1.36
CA PRO A 156 21.66 16.54 -1.46
C PRO A 156 21.86 17.22 -2.82
N ASN A 157 20.85 17.97 -3.28
CA ASN A 157 20.87 18.76 -4.51
C ASN A 157 20.94 17.99 -5.84
N ILE A 158 20.90 16.66 -5.82
CA ILE A 158 20.84 15.84 -7.05
C ILE A 158 19.44 15.95 -7.69
N LEU A 159 18.37 15.83 -6.92
CA LEU A 159 17.00 15.83 -7.40
C LEU A 159 16.20 17.07 -6.93
N LYS A 160 16.25 18.15 -7.71
CA LYS A 160 15.48 19.38 -7.42
C LYS A 160 13.96 19.15 -7.29
N LYS A 161 13.42 18.13 -7.99
CA LYS A 161 11.99 17.76 -7.95
C LYS A 161 11.58 17.18 -6.61
N TYR A 162 12.50 16.56 -5.89
CA TYR A 162 12.29 15.82 -4.65
C TYR A 162 13.18 16.37 -3.52
N SER A 163 13.26 17.70 -3.40
CA SER A 163 13.92 18.29 -2.23
C SER A 163 13.19 17.87 -0.95
N PRO A 164 13.89 17.82 0.22
CA PRO A 164 13.27 17.44 1.49
C PRO A 164 11.95 18.19 1.78
N GLU A 165 11.90 19.49 1.54
CA GLU A 165 10.72 20.33 1.77
C GLU A 165 9.56 19.91 0.85
N LYS A 166 9.84 19.60 -0.42
CA LYS A 166 8.83 19.14 -1.38
C LYS A 166 8.34 17.73 -1.06
N VAL A 167 9.20 16.88 -0.52
CA VAL A 167 8.82 15.54 -0.05
C VAL A 167 7.92 15.67 1.17
N ASP A 168 8.31 16.48 2.17
CA ASP A 168 7.55 16.68 3.39
C ASP A 168 6.19 17.36 3.17
N SER A 169 6.06 18.20 2.12
CA SER A 169 4.78 18.81 1.75
C SER A 169 3.80 17.87 1.05
N ARG A 170 4.19 16.64 0.74
CA ARG A 170 3.30 15.66 0.09
C ARG A 170 2.24 15.13 1.05
N LYS A 171 1.11 14.73 0.49
CA LYS A 171 0.07 13.99 1.23
C LYS A 171 0.53 12.53 1.34
N TYR A 172 0.69 12.08 2.58
CA TYR A 172 1.03 10.69 2.90
C TYR A 172 -0.21 9.89 3.29
N SER A 173 -0.10 8.56 3.20
CA SER A 173 -1.07 7.65 3.79
C SER A 173 -1.04 7.74 5.32
N CYS A 174 -2.10 7.29 5.97
CA CYS A 174 -2.07 7.11 7.42
C CYS A 174 -1.07 6.01 7.83
N SER A 175 -0.57 6.10 9.06
CA SER A 175 0.18 5.04 9.73
C SER A 175 -0.74 4.15 10.55
N THR A 176 -0.24 2.97 10.91
CA THR A 176 -0.90 2.05 11.84
C THR A 176 -0.07 1.91 13.11
N PHE A 177 -0.75 1.76 14.23
CA PHE A 177 -0.12 1.34 15.48
C PHE A 177 -0.54 -0.10 15.76
N MET A 178 0.41 -1.01 15.88
CA MET A 178 0.15 -2.43 16.06
C MET A 178 0.62 -2.91 17.43
N LEU A 179 -0.23 -3.70 18.09
CA LEU A 179 0.09 -4.42 19.32
C LEU A 179 0.17 -5.91 19.00
N HIS A 180 1.30 -6.52 19.27
CA HIS A 180 1.48 -7.96 19.25
C HIS A 180 1.39 -8.47 20.70
N LEU A 181 0.28 -9.15 21.03
CA LEU A 181 -0.04 -9.56 22.39
C LEU A 181 0.08 -11.09 22.52
N GLY A 182 0.92 -11.54 23.44
CA GLY A 182 0.89 -12.90 23.93
C GLY A 182 -0.14 -12.99 25.08
N LEU A 183 -1.11 -13.87 24.97
CA LEU A 183 -2.19 -14.02 25.94
C LEU A 183 -2.12 -15.39 26.62
N ASP A 184 -2.56 -15.45 27.87
CA ASP A 184 -2.56 -16.68 28.71
C ASP A 184 -3.79 -17.57 28.47
N LYS A 185 -4.70 -17.12 27.62
CA LYS A 185 -5.89 -17.90 27.23
C LYS A 185 -6.30 -17.64 25.79
N ILE A 186 -7.03 -18.60 25.23
CA ILE A 186 -7.62 -18.49 23.89
C ILE A 186 -8.95 -17.74 24.00
N TYR A 187 -9.13 -16.75 23.15
CA TYR A 187 -10.39 -16.03 22.97
C TYR A 187 -11.11 -16.56 21.73
N ASN A 188 -12.40 -16.81 21.85
CA ASN A 188 -13.22 -17.26 20.73
C ASN A 188 -13.63 -16.05 19.86
N LEU A 189 -12.68 -15.53 19.09
CA LEU A 189 -12.90 -14.46 18.14
C LEU A 189 -12.73 -15.00 16.71
N PRO A 190 -13.46 -14.46 15.73
CA PRO A 190 -13.16 -14.72 14.32
C PRO A 190 -11.71 -14.33 13.99
N HIS A 191 -11.12 -14.99 12.99
CA HIS A 191 -9.74 -14.73 12.57
C HIS A 191 -9.49 -13.25 12.25
N HIS A 192 -10.49 -12.55 11.74
CA HIS A 192 -10.47 -11.11 11.48
C HIS A 192 -11.73 -10.47 12.08
N THR A 193 -11.53 -9.48 12.93
CA THR A 193 -12.61 -8.70 13.53
C THR A 193 -12.30 -7.22 13.43
N ILE A 194 -13.24 -6.43 12.92
CA ILE A 194 -13.12 -4.98 12.80
C ILE A 194 -14.13 -4.33 13.72
N PHE A 195 -13.66 -3.47 14.60
CA PHE A 195 -14.48 -2.63 15.46
C PHE A 195 -14.49 -1.22 14.87
N PHE A 196 -15.67 -0.76 14.46
CA PHE A 196 -15.85 0.59 13.97
C PHE A 196 -16.18 1.53 15.12
N ALA A 197 -15.64 2.73 15.06
CA ALA A 197 -16.06 3.84 15.91
C ALA A 197 -17.56 4.10 15.76
N GLU A 198 -18.22 4.61 16.78
CA GLU A 198 -19.63 5.03 16.71
C GLU A 198 -19.81 6.16 15.69
N ASP A 199 -18.96 7.18 15.77
CA ASP A 199 -18.81 8.19 14.71
C ASP A 199 -17.61 7.84 13.81
N TYR A 200 -17.80 6.84 12.95
CA TYR A 200 -16.74 6.40 12.04
C TYR A 200 -16.25 7.52 11.10
N LYS A 201 -17.14 8.40 10.64
CA LYS A 201 -16.76 9.51 9.77
C LYS A 201 -15.88 10.52 10.49
N GLY A 202 -16.25 10.90 11.73
CA GLY A 202 -15.41 11.74 12.57
C GLY A 202 -14.06 11.10 12.88
N ASN A 203 -14.02 9.80 13.19
CA ASN A 203 -12.77 9.05 13.37
C ASN A 203 -11.87 9.12 12.12
N ILE A 204 -12.44 9.00 10.92
CA ILE A 204 -11.69 9.11 9.66
C ILE A 204 -11.18 10.54 9.44
N GLN A 205 -11.97 11.56 9.76
CA GLN A 205 -11.53 12.95 9.67
C GLN A 205 -10.39 13.24 10.64
N ASP A 206 -10.46 12.74 11.87
CA ASP A 206 -9.37 12.88 12.84
C ASP A 206 -8.06 12.28 12.32
N ILE A 207 -8.11 11.12 11.68
CA ILE A 207 -6.92 10.44 11.14
C ILE A 207 -6.33 11.21 9.94
N PHE A 208 -7.15 11.54 8.95
CA PHE A 208 -6.67 12.00 7.64
C PHE A 208 -6.57 13.52 7.51
N GLU A 209 -7.44 14.27 8.19
CA GLU A 209 -7.51 15.73 8.09
C GLU A 209 -6.90 16.40 9.31
N ASN A 210 -7.41 16.09 10.52
CA ASN A 210 -6.98 16.72 11.76
C ASN A 210 -5.62 16.20 12.25
N LYS A 211 -5.24 14.96 11.85
CA LYS A 211 -4.01 14.28 12.26
C LYS A 211 -3.86 14.19 13.77
N VAL A 212 -4.93 13.83 14.43
CA VAL A 212 -5.02 13.64 15.88
C VAL A 212 -5.47 12.21 16.19
N LEU A 213 -5.16 11.75 17.40
CA LEU A 213 -5.71 10.51 17.92
C LEU A 213 -7.18 10.76 18.29
N SER A 214 -8.09 10.08 17.60
CA SER A 214 -9.51 10.15 17.91
C SER A 214 -9.80 9.57 19.29
N LYS A 215 -10.82 10.11 19.98
CA LYS A 215 -11.28 9.55 21.26
C LYS A 215 -12.13 8.31 21.05
N ASP A 216 -12.82 8.22 19.92
CA ASP A 216 -13.61 7.06 19.49
C ASP A 216 -12.82 6.34 18.39
N LEU A 217 -12.23 5.19 18.72
CA LEU A 217 -11.27 4.49 17.88
C LEU A 217 -11.92 3.36 17.09
N SER A 218 -11.56 3.27 15.82
CA SER A 218 -11.73 2.03 15.06
C SER A 218 -10.46 1.21 15.15
N PHE A 219 -10.61 -0.08 15.39
CA PHE A 219 -9.47 -0.99 15.47
C PHE A 219 -9.76 -2.35 14.84
N TYR A 220 -8.72 -3.03 14.48
CA TYR A 220 -8.76 -4.35 13.88
C TYR A 220 -8.07 -5.35 14.80
N VAL A 221 -8.70 -6.50 14.98
CA VAL A 221 -8.14 -7.61 15.76
C VAL A 221 -7.98 -8.81 14.84
N ARG A 222 -6.79 -9.39 14.88
CA ARG A 222 -6.50 -10.71 14.30
C ARG A 222 -6.26 -11.68 15.44
N ASN A 223 -7.01 -12.79 15.44
CA ASN A 223 -6.88 -13.88 16.38
C ASN A 223 -6.23 -15.09 15.69
#